data_bb69dce1443a73b952ad02c871a587f3
#
_entry.id   bb69dce1443a73b952ad02c871a587f3
#
_cell.length_a   1.000
_cell.length_b   1.000
_cell.length_c   1.000
_cell.angle_alpha   90.00
_cell.angle_beta   90.00
_cell.angle_gamma   90.00
#
_symmetry.space_group_name_H-M   'P 1'
#
loop_
_entity.id
_entity.type
_entity.pdbx_description
1 polymer ?
#
loop_
_entity_poly.entity_id
_entity_poly.type
_entity_poly.pdbx_seq_one_letter_code
_entity_poly.pdbx_strand_id
1 'polypeptide(L)'
;MCTAATYKTKDFYMGRTLDYEFSYGEQITITPRNYEFDFRFAGKIKSHYALIGMAFVAGGYPLYYDAVNEKGLGMAGLNFVGNAAYEEALPEDETEVSQVAQFEFIPWILTQCATVAEAREKLAAMRLTGTAFSEQLPTAQLHWIIADKDSCIVVESMKDGLHVYDNPVGVLTNNPPFPSQMFALNNYAGVSRKQPESTFAGVLQLDAYSRGMGGMGIPGDLSSQSRFVKVAFTKLNSISGEEEXXXXXXXXXXVR
;
A
#
# COMPACT_ATOMS: atom_id res chain seq x y z
N MET A 1 -10.49 -3.27 7.90
CA MET A 1 -9.32 -4.07 7.42
C MET A 1 -8.98 -3.64 5.99
N CYS A 2 -7.69 -3.62 5.63
CA CYS A 2 -7.29 -3.24 4.27
C CYS A 2 -6.22 -4.18 3.76
N THR A 3 -6.22 -4.41 2.45
CA THR A 3 -5.18 -5.17 1.76
C THR A 3 -4.87 -4.45 0.45
N ALA A 4 -3.62 -4.19 0.17
CA ALA A 4 -3.19 -3.63 -1.10
C ALA A 4 -2.21 -4.59 -1.77
N ALA A 5 -2.29 -4.67 -3.08
CA ALA A 5 -1.40 -5.54 -3.85
C ALA A 5 -1.14 -4.94 -5.24
N THR A 6 0.07 -5.19 -5.73
CA THR A 6 0.44 -4.92 -7.11
C THR A 6 0.45 -6.24 -7.87
N TYR A 7 0.25 -6.17 -9.18
CA TYR A 7 0.35 -7.33 -10.05
C TYR A 7 0.87 -6.89 -11.40
N LYS A 8 1.83 -7.61 -11.93
CA LYS A 8 2.43 -7.28 -13.22
C LYS A 8 2.32 -8.47 -14.16
N THR A 9 1.79 -8.20 -15.33
CA THR A 9 1.76 -9.12 -16.47
C THR A 9 2.43 -8.37 -17.62
N LYS A 10 1.80 -8.29 -18.77
CA LYS A 10 2.17 -7.34 -19.83
C LYS A 10 2.01 -5.90 -19.30
N ASP A 11 0.93 -5.66 -18.56
CA ASP A 11 0.61 -4.38 -17.95
C ASP A 11 0.77 -4.43 -16.42
N PHE A 12 0.74 -3.26 -15.78
CA PHE A 12 0.86 -3.13 -14.33
C PHE A 12 -0.48 -2.78 -13.72
N TYR A 13 -0.81 -3.43 -12.62
CA TYR A 13 -2.05 -3.24 -11.88
C TYR A 13 -1.73 -3.00 -10.41
N MET A 14 -2.46 -2.08 -9.80
CA MET A 14 -2.44 -1.88 -8.35
C MET A 14 -3.88 -1.81 -7.87
N GLY A 15 -4.18 -2.51 -6.79
CA GLY A 15 -5.52 -2.50 -6.21
C GLY A 15 -5.48 -2.59 -4.70
N ARG A 16 -6.56 -2.15 -4.07
CA ARG A 16 -6.68 -2.29 -2.62
C ARG A 16 -8.16 -2.53 -2.24
N THR A 17 -8.38 -3.17 -1.10
CA THR A 17 -9.70 -3.22 -0.46
C THR A 17 -9.77 -2.12 0.59
N LEU A 18 -10.85 -1.37 0.58
CA LEU A 18 -11.15 -0.34 1.57
C LEU A 18 -12.25 -0.89 2.47
N ASP A 19 -11.84 -1.58 3.55
CA ASP A 19 -12.76 -2.34 4.41
C ASP A 19 -13.03 -1.58 5.71
N TYR A 20 -14.15 -0.88 5.76
CA TYR A 20 -14.66 -0.18 6.94
C TYR A 20 -16.02 -0.76 7.34
N GLU A 21 -16.43 -0.50 8.56
CA GLU A 21 -17.72 -0.95 9.10
C GLU A 21 -18.90 -0.17 8.52
N PHE A 22 -18.64 1.02 8.00
CA PHE A 22 -19.65 1.91 7.39
C PHE A 22 -18.96 2.85 6.40
N SER A 23 -19.78 3.41 5.51
CA SER A 23 -19.27 4.37 4.52
C SER A 23 -19.08 5.76 5.16
N TYR A 24 -17.97 6.39 4.84
CA TYR A 24 -17.71 7.80 5.18
C TYR A 24 -18.15 8.74 4.07
N GLY A 25 -18.81 8.22 3.01
CA GLY A 25 -19.17 9.01 1.84
C GLY A 25 -18.05 9.09 0.81
N GLU A 26 -17.21 8.06 0.81
CA GLU A 26 -16.12 7.94 -0.15
C GLU A 26 -16.66 7.81 -1.57
N GLN A 27 -15.97 8.42 -2.52
CA GLN A 27 -16.38 8.44 -3.92
C GLN A 27 -15.17 8.46 -4.85
N ILE A 28 -15.35 7.99 -6.08
CA ILE A 28 -14.31 8.10 -7.10
C ILE A 28 -14.15 9.59 -7.43
N THR A 29 -12.95 10.09 -7.27
CA THR A 29 -12.65 11.50 -7.42
C THR A 29 -11.54 11.67 -8.45
N ILE A 30 -11.77 12.55 -9.42
CA ILE A 30 -10.77 12.95 -10.42
C ILE A 30 -10.31 14.36 -10.10
N THR A 31 -9.01 14.53 -9.95
CA THR A 31 -8.38 15.85 -9.78
C THR A 31 -7.64 16.17 -11.08
N PRO A 32 -8.15 17.12 -11.90
CA PRO A 32 -7.51 17.45 -13.17
C PRO A 32 -6.20 18.22 -12.97
N ARG A 33 -5.37 18.28 -14.04
CA ARG A 33 -4.03 18.89 -14.00
C ARG A 33 -3.99 20.35 -13.49
N ASN A 34 -5.10 21.04 -13.59
CA ASN A 34 -5.18 22.48 -13.22
C ASN A 34 -6.01 22.72 -11.95
N TYR A 35 -6.33 21.69 -11.19
CA TYR A 35 -6.90 21.85 -9.86
C TYR A 35 -5.81 22.46 -8.96
N GLU A 36 -6.11 23.56 -8.27
CA GLU A 36 -5.13 24.18 -7.37
C GLU A 36 -5.14 23.47 -6.02
N PHE A 37 -4.09 22.70 -5.74
CA PHE A 37 -3.84 22.22 -4.38
C PHE A 37 -3.20 23.33 -3.56
N ASP A 38 -3.79 23.63 -2.42
CA ASP A 38 -3.24 24.56 -1.44
C ASP A 38 -2.81 23.74 -0.22
N PHE A 39 -1.57 23.28 -0.24
CA PHE A 39 -1.03 22.43 0.82
C PHE A 39 -0.73 23.25 2.07
N ARG A 40 -1.01 22.66 3.22
CA ARG A 40 -0.95 23.31 4.52
C ARG A 40 0.41 24.01 4.78
N PHE A 41 1.50 23.37 4.36
CA PHE A 41 2.85 23.87 4.56
C PHE A 41 3.65 23.97 3.26
N ALA A 42 3.33 23.18 2.26
CA ALA A 42 4.12 23.07 1.04
C ALA A 42 3.67 24.05 -0.06
N GLY A 43 2.72 24.93 0.28
CA GLY A 43 2.28 26.00 -0.64
C GLY A 43 1.34 25.47 -1.73
N LYS A 44 1.16 26.31 -2.77
CA LYS A 44 0.18 26.04 -3.83
C LYS A 44 0.82 25.37 -5.03
N ILE A 45 0.17 24.32 -5.53
CA ILE A 45 0.53 23.71 -6.80
C ILE A 45 -0.64 23.87 -7.77
N LYS A 46 -0.42 24.61 -8.85
CA LYS A 46 -1.46 24.96 -9.84
C LYS A 46 -1.40 24.13 -11.12
N SER A 47 -0.31 23.41 -11.35
CA SER A 47 -0.14 22.56 -12.51
C SER A 47 0.62 21.30 -12.08
N HIS A 48 0.00 20.16 -12.28
CA HIS A 48 0.50 18.90 -11.76
C HIS A 48 -0.06 17.73 -12.56
N TYR A 49 0.36 16.50 -12.24
CA TYR A 49 -0.22 15.31 -12.85
C TYR A 49 -1.68 15.13 -12.39
N ALA A 50 -2.56 14.78 -13.31
CA ALA A 50 -3.95 14.45 -12.98
C ALA A 50 -3.98 13.19 -12.11
N LEU A 51 -4.93 13.15 -11.16
CA LEU A 51 -5.11 12.01 -10.24
C LEU A 51 -6.52 11.45 -10.40
N ILE A 52 -6.65 10.15 -10.19
CA ILE A 52 -7.93 9.48 -9.98
C ILE A 52 -7.79 8.51 -8.82
N GLY A 53 -8.79 8.48 -7.93
CA GLY A 53 -8.74 7.60 -6.78
C GLY A 53 -10.00 7.64 -5.95
N MET A 54 -9.99 6.92 -4.84
CA MET A 54 -11.08 6.92 -3.87
C MET A 54 -10.79 8.01 -2.84
N ALA A 55 -11.72 8.95 -2.65
CA ALA A 55 -11.54 10.05 -1.70
C ALA A 55 -12.85 10.38 -0.97
N PHE A 56 -12.72 10.96 0.22
CA PHE A 56 -13.78 11.72 0.85
C PHE A 56 -13.54 13.20 0.50
N VAL A 57 -14.53 13.87 -0.07
CA VAL A 57 -14.38 15.27 -0.49
C VAL A 57 -14.96 16.18 0.60
N ALA A 58 -14.10 16.92 1.29
CA ALA A 58 -14.46 17.84 2.35
C ALA A 58 -14.20 19.29 1.91
N GLY A 59 -15.25 20.10 1.79
CA GLY A 59 -15.11 21.50 1.40
C GLY A 59 -14.41 21.71 0.05
N GLY A 60 -14.59 20.75 -0.87
CA GLY A 60 -13.93 20.80 -2.18
C GLY A 60 -12.53 20.22 -2.21
N TYR A 61 -11.97 19.82 -1.05
CA TYR A 61 -10.64 19.21 -0.97
C TYR A 61 -10.75 17.67 -0.96
N PRO A 62 -10.04 16.96 -1.86
CA PRO A 62 -10.12 15.50 -1.91
C PRO A 62 -9.16 14.87 -0.88
N LEU A 63 -9.73 14.27 0.15
CA LEU A 63 -8.99 13.47 1.15
C LEU A 63 -8.88 12.04 0.61
N TYR A 64 -7.79 11.75 -0.10
CA TYR A 64 -7.61 10.47 -0.79
C TYR A 64 -7.28 9.34 0.16
N TYR A 65 -7.97 8.21 0.02
CA TYR A 65 -7.60 6.93 0.62
C TYR A 65 -6.56 6.21 -0.23
N ASP A 66 -6.68 6.37 -1.55
CA ASP A 66 -5.76 5.86 -2.57
C ASP A 66 -5.96 6.67 -3.85
N ALA A 67 -4.94 6.67 -4.69
CA ALA A 67 -5.03 7.28 -6.01
C ALA A 67 -3.92 6.77 -6.92
N VAL A 68 -4.12 6.98 -8.21
CA VAL A 68 -3.09 6.80 -9.23
C VAL A 68 -3.02 8.09 -10.05
N ASN A 69 -1.82 8.46 -10.45
CA ASN A 69 -1.66 9.60 -11.35
C ASN A 69 -1.55 9.15 -12.81
N GLU A 70 -1.66 10.11 -13.71
CA GLU A 70 -1.63 9.85 -15.17
C GLU A 70 -0.31 9.30 -15.68
N LYS A 71 0.75 9.25 -14.84
CA LYS A 71 2.05 8.65 -15.16
C LYS A 71 2.12 7.18 -14.74
N GLY A 72 1.11 6.70 -14.01
CA GLY A 72 1.05 5.30 -13.57
C GLY A 72 1.66 5.06 -12.20
N LEU A 73 1.98 6.12 -11.44
CA LEU A 73 2.38 5.98 -10.04
C LEU A 73 1.12 5.89 -9.18
N GLY A 74 1.02 4.81 -8.39
CA GLY A 74 -0.11 4.58 -7.48
C GLY A 74 0.32 4.66 -6.03
N MET A 75 -0.60 5.10 -5.16
CA MET A 75 -0.35 5.18 -3.72
C MET A 75 -1.64 4.87 -2.97
N ALA A 76 -1.54 4.13 -1.86
CA ALA A 76 -2.68 3.81 -1.01
C ALA A 76 -2.29 3.86 0.45
N GLY A 77 -3.17 4.42 1.28
CA GLY A 77 -3.02 4.44 2.73
C GLY A 77 -3.84 3.33 3.38
N LEU A 78 -3.24 2.60 4.32
CA LEU A 78 -3.88 1.51 5.04
C LEU A 78 -3.74 1.75 6.55
N ASN A 79 -4.74 1.33 7.34
CA ASN A 79 -4.73 1.52 8.79
C ASN A 79 -3.50 0.86 9.43
N PHE A 80 -2.84 1.63 10.32
CA PHE A 80 -1.61 1.24 11.01
C PHE A 80 -1.70 1.66 12.48
N VAL A 81 -2.83 1.34 13.09
CA VAL A 81 -3.24 1.81 14.41
C VAL A 81 -2.25 1.35 15.49
N GLY A 82 -1.82 2.29 16.33
CA GLY A 82 -0.91 2.03 17.44
C GLY A 82 0.57 2.03 17.05
N ASN A 83 0.89 1.98 15.75
CA ASN A 83 2.28 2.06 15.26
C ASN A 83 2.58 3.41 14.63
N ALA A 84 1.60 3.99 13.89
CA ALA A 84 1.79 5.28 13.24
C ALA A 84 2.06 6.38 14.27
N ALA A 85 3.09 7.17 14.00
CA ALA A 85 3.43 8.37 14.78
C ALA A 85 3.97 9.40 13.79
N TYR A 86 3.51 10.63 13.94
CA TYR A 86 3.88 11.72 13.03
C TYR A 86 4.59 12.81 13.82
N GLU A 87 5.39 13.58 13.11
CA GLU A 87 6.13 14.67 13.72
C GLU A 87 5.23 15.88 13.97
N GLU A 88 5.63 16.74 14.87
CA GLU A 88 4.98 18.05 15.05
C GLU A 88 5.44 18.97 13.92
N ALA A 89 4.52 19.82 13.47
CA ALA A 89 4.88 20.85 12.48
C ALA A 89 5.79 21.88 13.15
N LEU A 90 6.82 22.30 12.44
CA LEU A 90 7.75 23.35 12.87
C LEU A 90 7.41 24.66 12.16
N PRO A 91 7.77 25.83 12.74
CA PRO A 91 7.74 27.08 12.01
C PRO A 91 8.58 27.00 10.72
N GLU A 92 8.18 27.74 9.69
CA GLU A 92 8.85 27.69 8.38
C GLU A 92 10.35 28.02 8.46
N ASP A 93 10.71 28.92 9.37
CA ASP A 93 12.11 29.36 9.56
C ASP A 93 12.93 28.36 10.39
N GLU A 94 12.31 27.30 10.90
CA GLU A 94 13.00 26.27 11.72
C GLU A 94 13.22 24.97 10.96
N THR A 95 12.87 24.89 9.67
CA THR A 95 13.06 23.67 8.87
C THR A 95 13.49 23.98 7.45
N GLU A 96 14.42 23.18 6.94
CA GLU A 96 14.90 23.26 5.54
C GLU A 96 14.20 22.22 4.65
N VAL A 97 13.41 21.30 5.24
CA VAL A 97 12.73 20.25 4.48
C VAL A 97 11.25 20.58 4.32
N SER A 98 10.65 20.04 3.26
CA SER A 98 9.22 20.21 3.00
C SER A 98 8.40 19.54 4.10
N GLN A 99 7.52 20.29 4.75
CA GLN A 99 6.56 19.73 5.70
C GLN A 99 5.28 19.35 4.95
N VAL A 100 4.72 18.20 5.27
CA VAL A 100 3.52 17.68 4.60
C VAL A 100 2.58 17.15 5.67
N ALA A 101 1.35 17.64 5.71
CA ALA A 101 0.35 17.12 6.62
C ALA A 101 -0.07 15.70 6.17
N GLN A 102 -0.34 14.83 7.12
CA GLN A 102 -0.64 13.42 6.83
C GLN A 102 -1.77 13.25 5.81
N PHE A 103 -2.83 14.07 5.90
CA PHE A 103 -3.98 13.96 5.00
C PHE A 103 -3.64 14.42 3.56
N GLU A 104 -2.56 15.16 3.38
CA GLU A 104 -2.07 15.66 2.09
C GLU A 104 -1.06 14.73 1.43
N PHE A 105 -0.62 13.69 2.13
CA PHE A 105 0.55 12.92 1.70
C PHE A 105 0.35 12.26 0.33
N ILE A 106 -0.82 11.66 0.09
CA ILE A 106 -1.12 11.04 -1.21
C ILE A 106 -1.10 12.07 -2.35
N PRO A 107 -1.89 13.15 -2.30
CA PRO A 107 -1.83 14.12 -3.40
C PRO A 107 -0.48 14.83 -3.49
N TRP A 108 0.23 15.07 -2.38
CA TRP A 108 1.53 15.73 -2.43
C TRP A 108 2.57 14.90 -3.22
N ILE A 109 2.60 13.59 -3.02
CA ILE A 109 3.48 12.69 -3.79
C ILE A 109 3.00 12.60 -5.24
N LEU A 110 1.73 12.28 -5.45
CA LEU A 110 1.23 11.92 -6.78
C LEU A 110 1.12 13.09 -7.75
N THR A 111 1.00 14.32 -7.25
CA THR A 111 0.97 15.52 -8.10
C THR A 111 2.35 15.82 -8.70
N GLN A 112 3.43 15.35 -8.07
CA GLN A 112 4.79 15.78 -8.40
C GLN A 112 5.70 14.66 -8.92
N CYS A 113 5.39 13.41 -8.61
CA CYS A 113 6.27 12.27 -8.91
C CYS A 113 5.64 11.40 -9.99
N ALA A 114 6.44 11.02 -10.99
CA ALA A 114 6.02 10.09 -12.04
C ALA A 114 6.41 8.64 -11.72
N THR A 115 7.39 8.45 -10.82
CA THR A 115 7.98 7.13 -10.53
C THR A 115 8.22 6.97 -9.03
N VAL A 116 8.40 5.71 -8.61
CA VAL A 116 8.82 5.39 -7.23
C VAL A 116 10.19 6.01 -6.93
N ALA A 117 11.09 6.08 -7.92
CA ALA A 117 12.40 6.70 -7.71
C ALA A 117 12.28 8.19 -7.32
N GLU A 118 11.44 8.93 -8.07
CA GLU A 118 11.16 10.35 -7.73
C GLU A 118 10.48 10.48 -6.37
N ALA A 119 9.57 9.57 -6.05
CA ALA A 119 8.92 9.56 -4.74
C ALA A 119 9.96 9.37 -3.61
N ARG A 120 10.95 8.48 -3.79
CA ARG A 120 12.03 8.29 -2.80
C ARG A 120 12.81 9.57 -2.55
N GLU A 121 13.14 10.31 -3.62
CA GLU A 121 13.87 11.59 -3.49
C GLU A 121 13.05 12.58 -2.64
N LYS A 122 11.75 12.67 -2.90
CA LYS A 122 10.85 13.52 -2.12
C LYS A 122 10.78 13.08 -0.65
N LEU A 123 10.65 11.77 -0.42
CA LEU A 123 10.54 11.18 0.92
C LEU A 123 11.80 11.45 1.76
N ALA A 124 12.97 11.47 1.13
CA ALA A 124 14.24 11.74 1.82
C ALA A 124 14.39 13.20 2.25
N ALA A 125 13.57 14.11 1.70
CA ALA A 125 13.67 15.55 1.92
C ALA A 125 12.34 16.13 2.46
N MET A 126 11.58 15.34 3.22
CA MET A 126 10.31 15.79 3.78
C MET A 126 10.14 15.41 5.25
N ARG A 127 9.22 16.10 5.89
CA ARG A 127 8.77 15.86 7.26
C ARG A 127 7.27 15.59 7.21
N LEU A 128 6.84 14.42 7.67
CA LEU A 128 5.41 14.06 7.67
C LEU A 128 4.81 14.44 9.02
N THR A 129 3.90 15.42 9.01
CA THR A 129 3.35 15.97 10.24
C THR A 129 1.97 15.41 10.58
N GLY A 130 1.68 15.39 11.89
CA GLY A 130 0.39 14.97 12.44
C GLY A 130 -0.67 16.05 12.40
N THR A 131 -0.54 17.03 11.52
CA THR A 131 -1.50 18.12 11.39
C THR A 131 -2.82 17.60 10.83
N ALA A 132 -3.92 17.78 11.57
CA ALA A 132 -5.25 17.31 11.19
C ALA A 132 -5.85 18.22 10.11
N PHE A 133 -6.75 17.66 9.29
CA PHE A 133 -7.51 18.44 8.32
C PHE A 133 -8.42 19.44 9.06
N SER A 134 -9.14 18.97 10.08
CA SER A 134 -10.00 19.81 10.93
C SER A 134 -10.21 19.08 12.28
N GLU A 135 -10.87 19.74 13.22
CA GLU A 135 -11.23 19.11 14.50
C GLU A 135 -12.12 17.88 14.31
N GLN A 136 -12.99 17.90 13.30
CA GLN A 136 -13.92 16.81 13.00
C GLN A 136 -13.25 15.68 12.18
N LEU A 137 -12.13 15.99 11.54
CA LEU A 137 -11.38 15.06 10.70
C LEU A 137 -9.93 15.00 11.20
N PRO A 138 -9.71 14.28 12.31
CA PRO A 138 -8.37 14.18 12.92
C PRO A 138 -7.42 13.33 12.07
N THR A 139 -6.16 13.38 12.43
CA THR A 139 -5.10 12.63 11.74
C THR A 139 -5.35 11.12 11.81
N ALA A 140 -5.36 10.46 10.67
CA ALA A 140 -5.54 9.01 10.58
C ALA A 140 -4.19 8.31 10.80
N GLN A 141 -4.22 7.17 11.49
CA GLN A 141 -3.03 6.35 11.73
C GLN A 141 -2.84 5.40 10.55
N LEU A 142 -1.97 5.77 9.62
CA LEU A 142 -1.78 5.06 8.36
C LEU A 142 -0.31 4.71 8.11
N HIS A 143 -0.10 3.71 7.25
CA HIS A 143 1.12 3.50 6.48
C HIS A 143 0.73 3.37 5.01
N TRP A 144 1.72 3.44 4.12
CA TRP A 144 1.40 3.59 2.69
C TRP A 144 2.21 2.62 1.84
N ILE A 145 1.58 2.17 0.76
CA ILE A 145 2.25 1.49 -0.35
C ILE A 145 2.28 2.46 -1.54
N ILE A 146 3.44 2.58 -2.16
CA ILE A 146 3.65 3.40 -3.36
C ILE A 146 4.26 2.49 -4.41
N ALA A 147 3.69 2.47 -5.60
CA ALA A 147 4.16 1.55 -6.63
C ALA A 147 3.97 2.10 -8.04
N ASP A 148 4.91 1.75 -8.90
CA ASP A 148 4.83 1.93 -10.35
C ASP A 148 5.10 0.57 -11.02
N LYS A 149 5.20 0.55 -12.34
CA LYS A 149 5.41 -0.69 -13.11
C LYS A 149 6.75 -1.38 -12.81
N ASP A 150 7.69 -0.69 -12.19
CA ASP A 150 9.06 -1.18 -11.99
C ASP A 150 9.44 -1.39 -10.52
N SER A 151 8.77 -0.71 -9.60
CA SER A 151 9.16 -0.70 -8.19
C SER A 151 7.95 -0.61 -7.27
N CYS A 152 8.13 -1.08 -6.04
CA CYS A 152 7.13 -0.95 -4.98
C CYS A 152 7.84 -0.68 -3.66
N ILE A 153 7.34 0.28 -2.90
CA ILE A 153 7.87 0.62 -1.57
C ILE A 153 6.75 0.71 -0.55
N VAL A 154 7.12 0.59 0.72
CA VAL A 154 6.24 0.85 1.86
C VAL A 154 6.82 2.03 2.63
N VAL A 155 5.95 2.95 3.05
CA VAL A 155 6.31 4.10 3.86
C VAL A 155 5.59 3.98 5.21
N GLU A 156 6.37 3.99 6.30
CA GLU A 156 5.86 3.92 7.68
C GLU A 156 6.47 5.03 8.51
N SER A 157 5.62 5.92 9.05
CA SER A 157 6.04 6.95 9.99
C SER A 157 5.75 6.42 11.39
N MET A 158 6.81 6.23 12.16
CA MET A 158 6.75 5.64 13.50
C MET A 158 7.50 6.54 14.51
N LYS A 159 7.47 6.16 15.78
CA LYS A 159 8.09 6.97 16.85
C LYS A 159 9.59 7.23 16.64
N ASP A 160 10.26 6.36 15.92
CA ASP A 160 11.69 6.45 15.62
C ASP A 160 11.98 7.07 14.24
N GLY A 161 10.95 7.58 13.56
CA GLY A 161 11.09 8.33 12.31
C GLY A 161 10.31 7.79 11.13
N LEU A 162 10.59 8.36 9.96
CA LEU A 162 9.99 7.96 8.68
C LEU A 162 10.86 6.86 8.05
N HIS A 163 10.25 5.72 7.79
CA HIS A 163 10.91 4.56 7.21
C HIS A 163 10.40 4.30 5.80
N VAL A 164 11.29 3.99 4.88
CA VAL A 164 10.97 3.65 3.50
C VAL A 164 11.61 2.29 3.19
N TYR A 165 10.77 1.29 2.95
CA TYR A 165 11.22 -0.09 2.72
C TYR A 165 10.97 -0.51 1.28
N ASP A 166 11.91 -1.22 0.68
CA ASP A 166 11.65 -1.93 -0.57
C ASP A 166 10.63 -3.03 -0.33
N ASN A 167 9.66 -3.15 -1.22
CA ASN A 167 8.59 -4.15 -1.09
C ASN A 167 8.65 -5.14 -2.25
N PRO A 168 9.49 -6.19 -2.13
CA PRO A 168 9.66 -7.15 -3.22
C PRO A 168 8.45 -8.04 -3.45
N VAL A 169 7.54 -8.14 -2.47
CA VAL A 169 6.31 -8.92 -2.64
C VAL A 169 5.16 -8.09 -3.22
N GLY A 170 5.27 -6.75 -3.12
CA GLY A 170 4.25 -5.84 -3.65
C GLY A 170 2.89 -6.00 -2.97
N VAL A 171 2.88 -6.26 -1.66
CA VAL A 171 1.67 -6.44 -0.85
C VAL A 171 1.84 -5.62 0.42
N LEU A 172 0.75 -5.03 0.89
CA LEU A 172 0.70 -4.38 2.21
C LEU A 172 -0.68 -4.65 2.82
N THR A 173 -0.71 -4.94 4.11
CA THR A 173 -1.96 -5.11 4.86
C THR A 173 -2.04 -4.06 5.97
N ASN A 174 -2.23 -4.44 7.21
CA ASN A 174 -2.28 -3.52 8.34
C ASN A 174 -1.08 -3.82 9.26
N ASN A 175 -1.28 -3.74 10.59
CA ASN A 175 -0.27 -4.14 11.58
C ASN A 175 0.17 -5.61 11.40
N PRO A 176 1.38 -6.00 11.76
CA PRO A 176 2.46 -5.21 12.36
C PRO A 176 3.28 -4.43 11.32
N PRO A 177 4.33 -3.71 11.72
CA PRO A 177 5.20 -3.01 10.74
C PRO A 177 5.73 -3.93 9.66
N PHE A 178 5.97 -3.38 8.48
CA PHE A 178 6.30 -4.11 7.25
C PHE A 178 7.49 -5.07 7.43
N PRO A 179 8.60 -4.70 8.10
CA PRO A 179 9.68 -5.67 8.30
C PRO A 179 9.24 -6.92 9.08
N SER A 180 8.31 -6.77 10.02
CA SER A 180 7.76 -7.91 10.77
C SER A 180 6.89 -8.78 9.87
N GLN A 181 6.10 -8.17 8.98
CA GLN A 181 5.31 -8.92 7.99
C GLN A 181 6.22 -9.73 7.07
N MET A 182 7.29 -9.12 6.59
CA MET A 182 8.28 -9.80 5.74
C MET A 182 9.00 -10.92 6.49
N PHE A 183 9.40 -10.65 7.74
CA PHE A 183 10.07 -11.66 8.56
C PHE A 183 9.20 -12.90 8.76
N ALA A 184 7.90 -12.70 8.97
CA ALA A 184 6.96 -13.82 9.20
C ALA A 184 6.84 -14.76 8.00
N LEU A 185 7.19 -14.31 6.78
CA LEU A 185 7.19 -15.19 5.59
C LEU A 185 8.16 -16.38 5.76
N ASN A 186 9.19 -16.24 6.62
CA ASN A 186 10.12 -17.34 6.90
C ASN A 186 9.39 -18.58 7.47
N ASN A 187 8.31 -18.38 8.19
CA ASN A 187 7.50 -19.47 8.75
C ASN A 187 6.83 -20.31 7.65
N TYR A 188 6.77 -19.78 6.43
CA TYR A 188 6.08 -20.39 5.29
C TYR A 188 7.06 -20.80 4.18
N ALA A 189 8.36 -20.88 4.49
CA ALA A 189 9.38 -21.22 3.50
C ALA A 189 9.16 -22.61 2.87
N GLY A 190 8.46 -23.49 3.58
CA GLY A 190 8.13 -24.84 3.08
C GLY A 190 6.89 -24.90 2.19
N VAL A 191 6.12 -23.80 2.10
CA VAL A 191 4.88 -23.77 1.32
C VAL A 191 5.23 -23.63 -0.16
N SER A 192 4.54 -24.38 -1.01
CA SER A 192 4.87 -24.46 -2.43
C SER A 192 3.62 -24.69 -3.29
N ARG A 193 3.68 -24.27 -4.56
CA ARG A 193 2.66 -24.66 -5.55
C ARG A 193 2.86 -26.10 -6.05
N LYS A 194 4.02 -26.70 -5.76
CA LYS A 194 4.32 -28.09 -6.12
C LYS A 194 3.76 -29.04 -5.07
N GLN A 195 3.49 -30.28 -5.47
CA GLN A 195 3.12 -31.33 -4.52
C GLN A 195 4.30 -31.61 -3.58
N PRO A 196 4.02 -31.91 -2.30
CA PRO A 196 5.10 -32.19 -1.36
C PRO A 196 5.74 -33.55 -1.66
N GLU A 197 7.03 -33.65 -1.39
CA GLU A 197 7.76 -34.90 -1.37
C GLU A 197 7.67 -35.50 0.03
N SER A 198 7.85 -36.84 0.12
CA SER A 198 7.84 -37.53 1.41
C SER A 198 9.15 -37.26 2.15
N THR A 199 9.17 -36.22 2.97
CA THR A 199 10.36 -35.85 3.76
C THR A 199 10.13 -35.99 5.26
N PHE A 200 8.96 -36.57 5.67
CA PHE A 200 8.58 -36.67 7.09
C PHE A 200 9.56 -37.54 7.88
N ALA A 201 9.86 -38.73 7.37
CA ALA A 201 10.85 -39.64 7.97
C ALA A 201 11.29 -40.67 6.93
N GLY A 202 12.57 -41.01 6.93
CA GLY A 202 13.12 -41.94 5.95
C GLY A 202 12.51 -43.34 5.96
N VAL A 203 11.90 -43.73 7.07
CA VAL A 203 11.29 -45.05 7.22
C VAL A 203 9.82 -45.10 6.79
N LEU A 204 9.26 -43.95 6.36
CA LEU A 204 7.83 -43.84 6.08
C LEU A 204 7.60 -43.11 4.74
N GLN A 205 7.01 -43.84 3.80
CA GLN A 205 6.62 -43.24 2.52
C GLN A 205 5.20 -42.69 2.61
N LEU A 206 5.06 -41.39 2.45
CA LEU A 206 3.79 -40.71 2.47
C LEU A 206 3.50 -40.12 1.09
N ASP A 207 2.32 -40.38 0.56
CA ASP A 207 1.93 -39.93 -0.76
C ASP A 207 0.92 -38.77 -0.68
N ALA A 208 1.03 -37.83 -1.60
CA ALA A 208 0.05 -36.78 -1.72
C ALA A 208 -1.29 -37.35 -2.22
N TYR A 209 -2.34 -37.19 -1.43
CA TYR A 209 -3.67 -37.75 -1.73
C TYR A 209 -4.57 -36.81 -2.51
N SER A 210 -4.16 -35.57 -2.70
CA SER A 210 -4.95 -34.56 -3.46
C SER A 210 -4.04 -33.49 -4.04
N ARG A 211 -4.55 -32.74 -5.01
CA ARG A 211 -3.84 -31.57 -5.55
C ARG A 211 -3.83 -30.44 -4.51
N GLY A 212 -2.82 -29.59 -4.56
CA GLY A 212 -2.72 -28.40 -3.72
C GLY A 212 -2.10 -28.63 -2.36
N MET A 213 -1.63 -29.84 -2.07
CA MET A 213 -1.07 -30.15 -0.74
C MET A 213 0.23 -29.40 -0.44
N GLY A 214 0.92 -28.87 -1.45
CA GLY A 214 2.06 -27.98 -1.22
C GLY A 214 1.69 -26.69 -0.51
N GLY A 215 0.40 -26.30 -0.53
CA GLY A 215 -0.13 -25.13 0.17
C GLY A 215 -0.54 -25.39 1.62
N MET A 216 -0.33 -26.60 2.13
CA MET A 216 -0.70 -26.91 3.52
C MET A 216 0.11 -26.05 4.48
N GLY A 217 -0.59 -25.40 5.41
CA GLY A 217 0.01 -24.46 6.35
C GLY A 217 -0.20 -23.00 6.00
N ILE A 218 -0.71 -22.68 4.79
CA ILE A 218 -1.10 -21.29 4.48
C ILE A 218 -2.21 -20.90 5.45
N PRO A 219 -2.10 -19.75 6.14
CA PRO A 219 -3.10 -19.37 7.14
C PRO A 219 -4.45 -19.06 6.49
N GLY A 220 -5.54 -19.44 7.14
CA GLY A 220 -6.90 -19.25 6.62
C GLY A 220 -7.67 -18.10 7.24
N ASP A 221 -7.18 -17.55 8.34
CA ASP A 221 -7.89 -16.48 9.06
C ASP A 221 -7.72 -15.11 8.37
N LEU A 222 -8.45 -14.11 8.88
CA LEU A 222 -8.52 -12.78 8.28
C LEU A 222 -7.62 -11.74 8.97
N SER A 223 -6.75 -12.18 9.89
CA SER A 223 -5.80 -11.26 10.51
C SER A 223 -4.88 -10.62 9.45
N SER A 224 -4.34 -9.47 9.77
CA SER A 224 -3.47 -8.72 8.86
C SER A 224 -2.30 -9.56 8.36
N GLN A 225 -1.62 -10.24 9.29
CA GLN A 225 -0.46 -11.08 8.96
C GLN A 225 -0.86 -12.27 8.06
N SER A 226 -1.99 -12.91 8.34
CA SER A 226 -2.49 -14.03 7.53
C SER A 226 -2.86 -13.60 6.11
N ARG A 227 -3.51 -12.44 6.00
CA ARG A 227 -3.85 -11.86 4.69
C ARG A 227 -2.57 -11.52 3.90
N PHE A 228 -1.57 -10.94 4.57
CA PHE A 228 -0.28 -10.64 3.93
C PHE A 228 0.33 -11.93 3.34
N VAL A 229 0.43 -12.99 4.14
CA VAL A 229 1.01 -14.28 3.70
C VAL A 229 0.22 -14.86 2.52
N LYS A 230 -1.12 -14.91 2.63
CA LYS A 230 -1.98 -15.47 1.57
C LYS A 230 -1.80 -14.72 0.25
N VAL A 231 -1.87 -13.38 0.32
CA VAL A 231 -1.79 -12.55 -0.89
C VAL A 231 -0.39 -12.62 -1.50
N ALA A 232 0.65 -12.57 -0.66
CA ALA A 232 2.03 -12.70 -1.14
C ALA A 232 2.24 -14.05 -1.83
N PHE A 233 1.82 -15.15 -1.19
CA PHE A 233 1.95 -16.49 -1.78
C PHE A 233 1.19 -16.58 -3.09
N THR A 234 -0.08 -16.18 -3.09
CA THR A 234 -0.93 -16.29 -4.28
C THR A 234 -0.34 -15.46 -5.43
N LYS A 235 0.00 -14.21 -5.16
CA LYS A 235 0.57 -13.30 -6.17
C LYS A 235 1.85 -13.87 -6.79
N LEU A 236 2.79 -14.30 -5.94
CA LEU A 236 4.12 -14.73 -6.39
C LEU A 236 4.10 -16.09 -7.09
N ASN A 237 3.04 -16.89 -6.89
CA ASN A 237 2.92 -18.23 -7.46
C ASN A 237 1.84 -18.32 -8.54
N SER A 238 1.07 -17.25 -8.78
CA SER A 238 0.05 -17.22 -9.82
C SER A 238 0.69 -17.13 -11.21
N ILE A 239 0.06 -17.80 -12.16
CA ILE A 239 0.40 -17.69 -13.57
C ILE A 239 -0.82 -17.12 -14.26
N SER A 240 -0.67 -15.97 -14.88
CA SER A 240 -1.76 -15.39 -15.66
C SER A 240 -1.40 -15.40 -17.15
N GLY A 241 -2.41 -15.52 -17.97
CA GLY A 241 -2.26 -15.35 -19.42
C GLY A 241 -2.09 -13.86 -19.78
N GLU A 242 -1.99 -13.61 -21.05
CA GLU A 242 -1.80 -12.25 -21.59
C GLU A 242 -3.08 -11.42 -21.61
N GLU A 243 -4.23 -12.05 -21.38
CA GLU A 243 -5.53 -11.35 -21.44
C GLU A 243 -5.85 -10.61 -20.12
N GLU A 244 -6.23 -9.41 -20.27
CA GLU A 244 -6.56 -8.48 -19.18
C GLU A 244 -7.57 -8.99 -18.15
N UNK A 245 -8.46 -9.65 -18.55
CA UNK A 245 -9.53 -10.16 -17.76
C UNK A 245 -9.09 -11.19 -16.71
N UNK A 246 -8.18 -11.80 -17.09
CA UNK A 246 -7.62 -12.76 -16.17
C UNK A 246 -6.84 -12.12 -15.04
N UNK A 247 -6.33 -11.07 -15.35
CA UNK A 247 -5.59 -10.37 -14.40
C UNK A 247 -6.44 -9.66 -13.35
N UNK A 248 -7.48 -9.39 -13.68
CA UNK A 248 -8.38 -8.79 -12.81
C UNK A 248 -8.98 -9.80 -11.82
N UNK A 249 -9.14 -10.79 -12.31
CA UNK A 249 -9.63 -11.86 -11.49
C UNK A 249 -8.61 -12.35 -10.46
N UNK A 250 -7.56 -12.32 -10.89
CA UNK A 250 -6.47 -12.69 -10.00
C UNK A 250 -6.25 -11.66 -8.89
N UNK A 251 -6.32 -10.57 -9.17
CA UNK A 251 -6.17 -9.58 -8.20
C UNK A 251 -7.32 -9.54 -7.22
N UNK A 252 -8.35 -9.86 -7.65
CA UNK A 252 -9.49 -9.93 -6.85
C UNK A 252 -9.55 -11.19 -5.97
N UNK A 253 -9.17 -12.03 -6.47
CA UNK A 253 -9.06 -13.27 -5.73
C UNK A 253 -7.97 -13.31 -4.69
N UNK A 254 -7.10 -12.70 -5.02
CA UNK A 254 -5.98 -12.57 -4.12
C UNK A 254 -6.31 -11.65 -2.95
N VAL A 255 -7.13 -10.79 -3.05
CA VAL A 255 -7.36 -9.76 -2.03
C VAL A 255 -8.52 -10.12 -1.09
N ARG A 256 -9.37 -11.04 -1.42
CA ARG A 256 -10.49 -11.50 -0.58
C ARG A 256 -10.10 -12.62 0.40
#